data_de92bfadd4d9044c5cecc857ada4f7f5
#
_entry.id   de92bfadd4d9044c5cecc857ada4f7f5
#
_cell.length_a   1.000
_cell.length_b   1.000
_cell.length_c   1.000
_cell.angle_alpha   90.00
_cell.angle_beta   90.00
_cell.angle_gamma   90.00
#
_symmetry.space_group_name_H-M   'P 1'
#
loop_
_entity.id
_entity.type
_entity.pdbx_description
1 polymer ?
#
loop_
_entity_poly.entity_id
_entity_poly.type
_entity_poly.pdbx_seq_one_letter_code
_entity_poly.pdbx_strand_id
1 'polypeptide(L)'
;MFSSYIPNPHRYDLSDQIYRRCGRSGVLLPKVSLGFWHNFGSEDPYDRSRAITHYAFDHGITHFDLANNYGPPYGSAEETFGRLMQDDFRGYRDELFIATKAGYDMWSGPYGNWGSRKYLMASIDQSLKRMKLDYVDLFYSHRYDPLTPLEETLQALVDIVRSGKALYVGISRWPLEALQFADEYLRKRDVPPLVYQGRLNMLDREPQESGILDYCERHGIGFISFSPLAQGLLTDRYLTGVPDDSRMAKNRSLKPDRLTPELLKNLREWNAEAESQHRTLAEHAIRWTLDQHGVTSALVGASSVKQLAQNLQATLG
;
A
#
# COMPACT_ATOMS: atom_id res chain seq x y z
N MET A 1 3.13 -1.62 -30.96
CA MET A 1 1.65 -1.56 -31.06
C MET A 1 1.18 -0.65 -29.96
N PHE A 2 0.34 0.33 -30.26
CA PHE A 2 -0.31 1.13 -29.23
C PHE A 2 -1.28 0.24 -28.44
N SER A 3 -1.37 0.44 -27.13
CA SER A 3 -2.33 -0.26 -26.28
C SER A 3 -3.74 -0.14 -26.85
N SER A 4 -4.49 -1.23 -26.83
CA SER A 4 -5.93 -1.21 -27.12
C SER A 4 -6.77 -0.72 -25.92
N TYR A 5 -6.13 -0.47 -24.78
CA TYR A 5 -6.80 0.00 -23.58
C TYR A 5 -7.05 1.50 -23.67
N ILE A 6 -8.32 1.86 -23.53
CA ILE A 6 -8.79 3.24 -23.45
C ILE A 6 -9.49 3.36 -22.08
N PRO A 7 -8.96 4.13 -21.14
CA PRO A 7 -9.55 4.26 -19.82
C PRO A 7 -10.87 5.02 -19.89
N ASN A 8 -11.73 4.78 -18.88
CA ASN A 8 -12.98 5.51 -18.70
C ASN A 8 -12.71 7.04 -18.67
N PRO A 9 -13.30 7.82 -19.60
CA PRO A 9 -13.12 9.27 -19.63
C PRO A 9 -13.68 9.96 -18.37
N HIS A 10 -14.62 9.34 -17.66
CA HIS A 10 -15.28 9.85 -16.46
C HIS A 10 -14.62 9.41 -15.15
N ARG A 11 -13.42 8.80 -15.21
CA ARG A 11 -12.72 8.26 -14.02
C ARG A 11 -12.41 9.31 -12.94
N TYR A 12 -12.44 10.59 -13.29
CA TYR A 12 -12.15 11.70 -12.37
C TYR A 12 -13.37 12.55 -12.00
N ASP A 13 -14.59 12.19 -12.43
CA ASP A 13 -15.80 12.98 -12.16
C ASP A 13 -16.10 13.08 -10.65
N LEU A 14 -15.64 12.12 -9.85
CA LEU A 14 -15.79 12.09 -8.39
C LEU A 14 -14.53 12.48 -7.63
N SER A 15 -13.58 13.20 -8.25
CA SER A 15 -12.28 13.54 -7.66
C SER A 15 -12.39 14.21 -6.29
N ASP A 16 -13.32 15.13 -6.11
CA ASP A 16 -13.55 15.83 -4.82
C ASP A 16 -13.98 14.88 -3.69
N GLN A 17 -14.56 13.73 -4.05
CA GLN A 17 -15.04 12.75 -3.08
C GLN A 17 -14.01 11.67 -2.79
N ILE A 18 -13.25 11.23 -3.81
CA ILE A 18 -12.37 10.07 -3.73
C ILE A 18 -10.91 10.39 -3.43
N TYR A 19 -10.47 11.65 -3.59
CA TYR A 19 -9.10 12.05 -3.29
C TYR A 19 -8.98 12.78 -1.96
N ARG A 20 -7.82 12.65 -1.34
CA ARG A 20 -7.45 13.33 -0.09
C ARG A 20 -6.01 13.84 -0.19
N ARG A 21 -5.76 15.03 0.37
CA ARG A 21 -4.39 15.59 0.43
C ARG A 21 -3.49 14.72 1.32
N CYS A 22 -2.31 14.42 0.83
CA CYS A 22 -1.29 13.64 1.55
C CYS A 22 -0.52 14.58 2.49
N GLY A 23 -0.91 14.59 3.77
CA GLY A 23 -0.36 15.50 4.76
C GLY A 23 -0.46 16.97 4.34
N ARG A 24 0.64 17.71 4.47
CA ARG A 24 0.76 19.13 4.03
C ARG A 24 1.52 19.27 2.71
N SER A 25 1.46 18.26 1.84
CA SER A 25 2.09 18.30 0.52
C SER A 25 1.13 18.78 -0.57
N GLY A 26 1.63 18.94 -1.80
CA GLY A 26 0.82 19.18 -2.99
C GLY A 26 0.16 17.92 -3.56
N VAL A 27 0.49 16.73 -3.03
CA VAL A 27 0.03 15.44 -3.56
C VAL A 27 -1.38 15.13 -3.06
N LEU A 28 -2.25 14.73 -3.98
CA LEU A 28 -3.55 14.14 -3.69
C LEU A 28 -3.47 12.64 -3.95
N LEU A 29 -3.87 11.82 -2.96
CA LEU A 29 -3.97 10.37 -3.13
C LEU A 29 -5.43 9.93 -3.08
N PRO A 30 -5.81 8.88 -3.81
CA PRO A 30 -7.14 8.30 -3.68
C PRO A 30 -7.32 7.75 -2.26
N LYS A 31 -8.51 7.92 -1.68
CA LYS A 31 -8.84 7.39 -0.35
C LYS A 31 -8.64 5.87 -0.26
N VAL A 32 -8.83 5.17 -1.38
CA VAL A 32 -8.47 3.76 -1.52
C VAL A 32 -7.39 3.62 -2.58
N SER A 33 -6.30 2.95 -2.23
CA SER A 33 -5.17 2.64 -3.11
C SER A 33 -5.06 1.15 -3.38
N LEU A 34 -4.49 0.75 -4.53
CA LEU A 34 -4.33 -0.66 -4.90
C LEU A 34 -2.94 -1.18 -4.55
N GLY A 35 -2.88 -2.21 -3.69
CA GLY A 35 -1.65 -2.88 -3.30
C GLY A 35 -1.38 -4.15 -4.12
N PHE A 36 -0.13 -4.33 -4.49
CA PHE A 36 0.35 -5.44 -5.33
C PHE A 36 1.03 -6.56 -4.54
N TRP A 37 0.81 -6.65 -3.23
CA TRP A 37 1.49 -7.66 -2.40
C TRP A 37 1.11 -9.10 -2.77
N HIS A 38 -0.17 -9.37 -3.01
CA HIS A 38 -0.70 -10.68 -3.41
C HIS A 38 -1.53 -10.55 -4.68
N ASN A 39 -1.68 -11.65 -5.42
CA ASN A 39 -2.49 -11.78 -6.65
C ASN A 39 -1.92 -11.10 -7.89
N PHE A 40 -0.68 -10.59 -7.82
CA PHE A 40 -0.01 -9.90 -8.92
C PHE A 40 1.38 -10.48 -9.23
N GLY A 41 1.76 -11.61 -8.62
CA GLY A 41 2.98 -12.33 -8.92
C GLY A 41 2.89 -13.14 -10.21
N SER A 42 4.00 -13.73 -10.65
CA SER A 42 4.03 -14.55 -11.87
C SER A 42 3.27 -15.88 -11.77
N GLU A 43 2.92 -16.31 -10.55
CA GLU A 43 2.05 -17.48 -10.32
C GLU A 43 0.56 -17.15 -10.53
N ASP A 44 0.22 -15.88 -10.67
CA ASP A 44 -1.14 -15.39 -10.88
C ASP A 44 -1.41 -15.12 -12.36
N PRO A 45 -2.63 -15.39 -12.87
CA PRO A 45 -2.97 -15.09 -14.26
C PRO A 45 -2.83 -13.59 -14.57
N TYR A 46 -2.02 -13.25 -15.57
CA TYR A 46 -1.78 -11.86 -15.97
C TYR A 46 -3.07 -11.13 -16.35
N ASP A 47 -3.98 -11.78 -17.07
CA ASP A 47 -5.25 -11.16 -17.49
C ASP A 47 -6.13 -10.76 -16.31
N ARG A 48 -6.04 -11.50 -15.18
CA ARG A 48 -6.72 -11.12 -13.94
C ARG A 48 -6.09 -9.87 -13.33
N SER A 49 -4.77 -9.82 -13.24
CA SER A 49 -4.03 -8.64 -12.75
C SER A 49 -4.34 -7.42 -13.60
N ARG A 50 -4.35 -7.60 -14.93
CA ARG A 50 -4.69 -6.58 -15.91
C ARG A 50 -6.12 -6.06 -15.71
N ALA A 51 -7.10 -6.94 -15.60
CA ALA A 51 -8.50 -6.55 -15.40
C ALA A 51 -8.71 -5.78 -14.08
N ILE A 52 -8.05 -6.19 -12.97
CA ILE A 52 -8.12 -5.50 -11.69
C ILE A 52 -7.50 -4.10 -11.80
N THR A 53 -6.33 -3.97 -12.46
CA THR A 53 -5.63 -2.69 -12.60
C THR A 53 -6.38 -1.73 -13.52
N HIS A 54 -6.96 -2.22 -14.63
CA HIS A 54 -7.84 -1.42 -15.49
C HIS A 54 -9.05 -0.91 -14.70
N TYR A 55 -9.74 -1.81 -13.99
CA TYR A 55 -10.89 -1.43 -13.18
C TYR A 55 -10.53 -0.37 -12.13
N ALA A 56 -9.38 -0.51 -11.46
CA ALA A 56 -8.90 0.47 -10.52
C ALA A 56 -8.73 1.85 -11.17
N PHE A 57 -8.01 1.93 -12.27
CA PHE A 57 -7.75 3.18 -12.96
C PHE A 57 -9.02 3.79 -13.57
N ASP A 58 -9.92 2.98 -14.12
CA ASP A 58 -11.23 3.40 -14.65
C ASP A 58 -12.15 4.02 -13.58
N HIS A 59 -11.85 3.78 -12.29
CA HIS A 59 -12.57 4.32 -11.14
C HIS A 59 -11.73 5.35 -10.34
N GLY A 60 -10.70 5.95 -10.96
CA GLY A 60 -9.90 7.02 -10.38
C GLY A 60 -8.87 6.55 -9.35
N ILE A 61 -8.55 5.26 -9.26
CA ILE A 61 -7.45 4.79 -8.42
C ILE A 61 -6.14 4.96 -9.18
N THR A 62 -5.38 5.96 -8.80
CA THR A 62 -4.11 6.33 -9.44
C THR A 62 -2.90 5.87 -8.65
N HIS A 63 -3.06 5.54 -7.37
CA HIS A 63 -1.96 5.07 -6.53
C HIS A 63 -1.85 3.54 -6.54
N PHE A 64 -0.72 3.06 -7.06
CA PHE A 64 -0.32 1.66 -7.11
C PHE A 64 0.90 1.42 -6.22
N ASP A 65 0.74 0.53 -5.23
CA ASP A 65 1.73 0.32 -4.19
C ASP A 65 2.38 -1.06 -4.30
N LEU A 66 3.66 -1.05 -4.63
CA LEU A 66 4.51 -2.24 -4.83
C LEU A 66 5.59 -2.35 -3.74
N ALA A 67 6.42 -3.36 -3.85
CA ALA A 67 7.71 -3.51 -3.18
C ALA A 67 8.59 -4.48 -3.97
N ASN A 68 9.92 -4.34 -3.83
CA ASN A 68 10.88 -5.16 -4.55
C ASN A 68 10.70 -6.67 -4.32
N ASN A 69 10.24 -7.07 -3.12
CA ASN A 69 10.05 -8.46 -2.73
C ASN A 69 8.61 -8.98 -2.90
N TYR A 70 7.71 -8.22 -3.54
CA TYR A 70 6.34 -8.68 -3.77
C TYR A 70 6.29 -9.72 -4.91
N GLY A 71 5.39 -10.68 -4.76
CA GLY A 71 5.18 -11.80 -5.64
C GLY A 71 4.37 -12.90 -4.92
N PRO A 72 4.63 -14.19 -5.06
CA PRO A 72 5.86 -14.89 -5.45
C PRO A 72 6.09 -14.98 -6.98
N PRO A 73 7.35 -15.26 -7.37
CA PRO A 73 8.60 -15.07 -6.64
C PRO A 73 8.92 -13.59 -6.41
N TYR A 74 9.92 -13.27 -5.58
CA TYR A 74 10.32 -11.90 -5.30
C TYR A 74 10.62 -11.11 -6.58
N GLY A 75 10.06 -9.92 -6.71
CA GLY A 75 10.18 -9.06 -7.89
C GLY A 75 9.10 -9.26 -8.95
N SER A 76 8.39 -10.40 -8.94
CA SER A 76 7.44 -10.71 -10.00
C SER A 76 6.22 -9.80 -10.04
N ALA A 77 5.81 -9.20 -8.90
CA ALA A 77 4.75 -8.19 -8.90
C ALA A 77 5.18 -6.91 -9.64
N GLU A 78 6.45 -6.48 -9.47
CA GLU A 78 6.99 -5.35 -10.24
C GLU A 78 7.18 -5.69 -11.72
N GLU A 79 7.53 -6.93 -12.06
CA GLU A 79 7.61 -7.39 -13.46
C GLU A 79 6.22 -7.40 -14.13
N THR A 80 5.20 -7.89 -13.41
CA THR A 80 3.80 -7.84 -13.86
C THR A 80 3.36 -6.39 -14.08
N PHE A 81 3.67 -5.49 -13.14
CA PHE A 81 3.36 -4.08 -13.29
C PHE A 81 4.12 -3.45 -14.46
N GLY A 82 5.39 -3.78 -14.66
CA GLY A 82 6.19 -3.32 -15.80
C GLY A 82 5.60 -3.77 -17.15
N ARG A 83 4.99 -4.96 -17.20
CA ARG A 83 4.23 -5.41 -18.37
C ARG A 83 2.96 -4.58 -18.56
N LEU A 84 2.19 -4.31 -17.49
CA LEU A 84 1.02 -3.45 -17.54
C LEU A 84 1.38 -2.03 -18.02
N MET A 85 2.48 -1.47 -17.55
CA MET A 85 2.96 -0.18 -18.01
C MET A 85 3.26 -0.17 -19.52
N GLN A 86 3.87 -1.22 -20.06
CA GLN A 86 4.16 -1.31 -21.49
C GLN A 86 2.91 -1.55 -22.33
N ASP A 87 2.04 -2.46 -21.88
CA ASP A 87 0.89 -2.90 -22.65
C ASP A 87 -0.23 -1.85 -22.64
N ASP A 88 -0.45 -1.15 -21.50
CA ASP A 88 -1.67 -0.37 -21.28
C ASP A 88 -1.45 1.05 -20.74
N PHE A 89 -0.47 1.27 -19.85
CA PHE A 89 -0.39 2.50 -19.05
C PHE A 89 0.72 3.48 -19.45
N ARG A 90 1.53 3.15 -20.46
CA ARG A 90 2.66 4.01 -20.87
C ARG A 90 2.24 5.45 -21.18
N GLY A 91 1.10 5.63 -21.84
CA GLY A 91 0.56 6.96 -22.16
C GLY A 91 -0.06 7.72 -20.99
N TYR A 92 -0.22 7.04 -19.84
CA TYR A 92 -0.86 7.56 -18.64
C TYR A 92 0.09 7.67 -17.44
N ARG A 93 1.42 7.55 -17.66
CA ARG A 93 2.43 7.57 -16.58
C ARG A 93 2.27 8.76 -15.65
N ASP A 94 2.00 9.93 -16.19
CA ASP A 94 1.89 11.18 -15.42
C ASP A 94 0.56 11.31 -14.66
N GLU A 95 -0.40 10.46 -14.95
CA GLU A 95 -1.65 10.34 -14.19
C GLU A 95 -1.52 9.36 -13.02
N LEU A 96 -0.45 8.58 -12.95
CA LEU A 96 -0.24 7.54 -11.95
C LEU A 96 0.70 8.00 -10.84
N PHE A 97 0.42 7.59 -9.62
CA PHE A 97 1.30 7.71 -8.47
C PHE A 97 1.82 6.30 -8.10
N ILE A 98 3.05 6.00 -8.49
CA ILE A 98 3.63 4.66 -8.38
C ILE A 98 4.60 4.63 -7.21
N ALA A 99 4.37 3.70 -6.26
CA ALA A 99 5.22 3.50 -5.11
C ALA A 99 5.88 2.13 -5.12
N THR A 100 7.16 2.07 -4.70
CA THR A 100 7.82 0.81 -4.37
C THR A 100 8.69 0.94 -3.11
N LYS A 101 9.18 -0.19 -2.60
CA LYS A 101 9.82 -0.28 -1.28
C LYS A 101 10.98 -1.27 -1.31
N ALA A 102 11.95 -1.07 -0.41
CA ALA A 102 12.98 -2.04 -0.10
C ALA A 102 13.25 -2.12 1.41
N GLY A 103 13.56 -3.31 1.92
CA GLY A 103 13.81 -3.54 3.35
C GLY A 103 13.74 -5.01 3.78
N TYR A 104 13.16 -5.87 2.96
CA TYR A 104 13.04 -7.31 3.21
C TYR A 104 13.94 -8.11 2.27
N ASP A 105 14.06 -9.43 2.54
CA ASP A 105 14.87 -10.34 1.71
C ASP A 105 14.51 -10.22 0.23
N MET A 106 15.52 -10.05 -0.60
CA MET A 106 15.38 -9.94 -2.04
C MET A 106 16.36 -10.83 -2.81
N TRP A 107 17.61 -10.98 -2.33
CA TRP A 107 18.61 -11.88 -2.90
C TRP A 107 19.52 -12.45 -1.81
N SER A 108 20.21 -13.54 -2.12
CA SER A 108 21.09 -14.23 -1.19
C SER A 108 22.34 -13.43 -0.81
N GLY A 109 22.84 -13.69 0.38
CA GLY A 109 24.08 -13.08 0.88
C GLY A 109 23.85 -11.83 1.73
N PRO A 110 24.92 -11.17 2.19
CA PRO A 110 24.85 -10.14 3.23
C PRO A 110 24.29 -8.79 2.77
N TYR A 111 24.03 -8.61 1.48
CA TYR A 111 23.63 -7.33 0.89
C TYR A 111 22.20 -7.34 0.32
N GLY A 112 21.45 -8.41 0.54
CA GLY A 112 20.14 -8.60 -0.07
C GLY A 112 18.96 -8.30 0.85
N ASN A 113 19.16 -7.57 1.96
CA ASN A 113 18.15 -7.33 2.99
C ASN A 113 18.45 -6.06 3.79
N TRP A 114 17.49 -5.61 4.59
CA TRP A 114 17.58 -4.53 5.58
C TRP A 114 17.70 -3.12 4.98
N GLY A 115 18.41 -2.21 5.69
CA GLY A 115 18.40 -0.78 5.40
C GLY A 115 19.71 -0.18 4.91
N SER A 116 20.75 -0.99 4.64
CA SER A 116 22.04 -0.45 4.21
C SER A 116 21.92 0.36 2.90
N ARG A 117 22.77 1.38 2.78
CA ARG A 117 22.88 2.17 1.55
C ARG A 117 23.07 1.28 0.31
N LYS A 118 23.95 0.28 0.42
CA LYS A 118 24.22 -0.67 -0.68
C LYS A 118 22.96 -1.37 -1.14
N TYR A 119 22.14 -1.85 -0.19
CA TYR A 119 20.90 -2.55 -0.48
C TYR A 119 19.86 -1.63 -1.10
N LEU A 120 19.62 -0.44 -0.53
CA LEU A 120 18.60 0.48 -1.01
C LEU A 120 18.89 1.02 -2.41
N MET A 121 20.15 1.40 -2.70
CA MET A 121 20.54 1.88 -4.02
C MET A 121 20.42 0.79 -5.09
N ALA A 122 20.86 -0.43 -4.80
CA ALA A 122 20.69 -1.56 -5.72
C ALA A 122 19.22 -1.92 -5.93
N SER A 123 18.40 -1.83 -4.86
CA SER A 123 16.97 -2.16 -4.91
C SER A 123 16.19 -1.22 -5.82
N ILE A 124 16.38 0.11 -5.70
CA ILE A 124 15.67 1.05 -6.57
C ILE A 124 16.03 0.82 -8.04
N ASP A 125 17.31 0.57 -8.36
CA ASP A 125 17.74 0.31 -9.74
C ASP A 125 17.10 -0.94 -10.31
N GLN A 126 17.04 -2.01 -9.53
CA GLN A 126 16.39 -3.26 -9.92
C GLN A 126 14.87 -3.08 -10.06
N SER A 127 14.23 -2.34 -9.16
CA SER A 127 12.79 -2.07 -9.19
C SER A 127 12.40 -1.27 -10.45
N LEU A 128 13.13 -0.20 -10.76
CA LEU A 128 12.91 0.58 -11.98
C LEU A 128 13.05 -0.28 -13.24
N LYS A 129 14.08 -1.15 -13.29
CA LYS A 129 14.27 -2.08 -14.41
C LYS A 129 13.10 -3.06 -14.55
N ARG A 130 12.60 -3.66 -13.45
CA ARG A 130 11.44 -4.58 -13.48
C ARG A 130 10.18 -3.88 -13.92
N MET A 131 9.91 -2.70 -13.36
CA MET A 131 8.73 -1.89 -13.69
C MET A 131 8.84 -1.15 -15.03
N LYS A 132 10.04 -1.12 -15.66
CA LYS A 132 10.31 -0.42 -16.93
C LYS A 132 9.99 1.08 -16.86
N LEU A 133 10.40 1.68 -15.75
CA LEU A 133 10.22 3.08 -15.42
C LEU A 133 11.57 3.77 -15.25
N ASP A 134 11.61 5.06 -15.55
CA ASP A 134 12.78 5.90 -15.30
C ASP A 134 12.82 6.39 -13.84
N TYR A 135 11.65 6.55 -13.22
CA TYR A 135 11.48 6.94 -11.82
C TYR A 135 10.18 6.39 -11.23
N VAL A 136 10.12 6.32 -9.91
CA VAL A 136 8.88 6.13 -9.14
C VAL A 136 8.45 7.44 -8.48
N ASP A 137 7.17 7.58 -8.18
CA ASP A 137 6.70 8.75 -7.44
C ASP A 137 7.13 8.67 -5.97
N LEU A 138 7.13 7.48 -5.40
CA LEU A 138 7.43 7.28 -3.99
C LEU A 138 8.29 6.04 -3.76
N PHE A 139 9.41 6.21 -3.05
CA PHE A 139 10.26 5.12 -2.61
C PHE A 139 10.28 5.03 -1.08
N TYR A 140 9.99 3.83 -0.54
CA TYR A 140 9.96 3.62 0.90
C TYR A 140 11.17 2.87 1.45
N SER A 141 11.64 3.27 2.66
CA SER A 141 12.24 2.32 3.57
C SER A 141 11.13 1.42 4.13
N HIS A 142 11.13 0.12 3.78
CA HIS A 142 10.01 -0.80 3.99
C HIS A 142 9.84 -1.25 5.44
N ARG A 143 10.93 -1.21 6.22
CA ARG A 143 10.94 -1.49 7.65
C ARG A 143 12.15 -0.84 8.33
N TYR A 144 12.05 -0.69 9.63
CA TYR A 144 13.16 -0.29 10.49
C TYR A 144 14.26 -1.35 10.50
N ASP A 145 15.53 -0.91 10.36
CA ASP A 145 16.72 -1.74 10.53
C ASP A 145 17.44 -1.29 11.80
N PRO A 146 17.43 -2.09 12.88
CA PRO A 146 18.06 -1.72 14.15
C PRO A 146 19.57 -1.81 14.13
N LEU A 147 20.19 -2.39 13.09
CA LEU A 147 21.62 -2.65 13.01
C LEU A 147 22.36 -1.68 12.08
N THR A 148 21.67 -1.08 11.12
CA THR A 148 22.25 -0.05 10.26
C THR A 148 22.09 1.32 10.90
N PRO A 149 23.16 2.16 10.96
CA PRO A 149 23.01 3.55 11.40
C PRO A 149 21.90 4.24 10.59
N LEU A 150 20.98 4.91 11.30
CA LEU A 150 19.84 5.56 10.66
C LEU A 150 20.25 6.57 9.58
N GLU A 151 21.33 7.28 9.84
CA GLU A 151 21.90 8.27 8.91
C GLU A 151 22.29 7.64 7.57
N GLU A 152 22.82 6.40 7.56
CA GLU A 152 23.17 5.69 6.34
C GLU A 152 21.93 5.40 5.51
N THR A 153 20.89 4.81 6.14
CA THR A 153 19.62 4.52 5.51
C THR A 153 18.97 5.80 4.97
N LEU A 154 18.89 6.84 5.78
CA LEU A 154 18.25 8.10 5.43
C LEU A 154 19.02 8.86 4.35
N GLN A 155 20.37 8.86 4.40
CA GLN A 155 21.18 9.47 3.34
C GLN A 155 20.98 8.72 2.00
N ALA A 156 20.82 7.41 2.02
CA ALA A 156 20.50 6.66 0.81
C ALA A 156 19.16 7.11 0.20
N LEU A 157 18.13 7.34 1.02
CA LEU A 157 16.83 7.88 0.55
C LEU A 157 16.99 9.29 -0.06
N VAL A 158 17.76 10.17 0.59
CA VAL A 158 18.06 11.51 0.04
C VAL A 158 18.73 11.41 -1.33
N ASP A 159 19.71 10.54 -1.46
CA ASP A 159 20.46 10.39 -2.71
C ASP A 159 19.61 9.76 -3.82
N ILE A 160 18.68 8.86 -3.49
CA ILE A 160 17.71 8.31 -4.44
C ILE A 160 16.84 9.44 -5.03
N VAL A 161 16.33 10.36 -4.19
CA VAL A 161 15.56 11.51 -4.68
C VAL A 161 16.44 12.44 -5.51
N ARG A 162 17.62 12.81 -5.02
CA ARG A 162 18.53 13.71 -5.72
C ARG A 162 19.02 13.16 -7.07
N SER A 163 19.08 11.83 -7.20
CA SER A 163 19.41 11.18 -8.48
C SER A 163 18.22 11.10 -9.46
N GLY A 164 17.04 11.60 -9.07
CA GLY A 164 15.83 11.57 -9.90
C GLY A 164 15.15 10.21 -10.03
N LYS A 165 15.55 9.22 -9.21
CA LYS A 165 14.96 7.87 -9.26
C LYS A 165 13.65 7.75 -8.48
N ALA A 166 13.39 8.69 -7.56
CA ALA A 166 12.11 8.85 -6.88
C ALA A 166 11.82 10.34 -6.70
N LEU A 167 10.54 10.73 -6.75
CA LEU A 167 10.12 12.12 -6.48
C LEU A 167 10.01 12.38 -4.98
N TYR A 168 9.54 11.38 -4.23
CA TYR A 168 9.29 11.47 -2.79
C TYR A 168 9.84 10.24 -2.06
N VAL A 169 10.03 10.38 -0.75
CA VAL A 169 10.37 9.27 0.15
C VAL A 169 9.26 9.02 1.15
N GLY A 170 9.13 7.75 1.54
CA GLY A 170 8.23 7.30 2.59
C GLY A 170 8.93 6.41 3.61
N ILE A 171 8.35 6.32 4.77
CA ILE A 171 8.79 5.47 5.87
C ILE A 171 7.68 4.46 6.17
N SER A 172 8.05 3.20 6.39
CA SER A 172 7.07 2.15 6.72
C SER A 172 7.54 1.33 7.91
N ARG A 173 6.62 1.13 8.88
CA ARG A 173 6.84 0.26 10.05
C ARG A 173 8.07 0.62 10.89
N TRP A 174 8.39 1.88 11.00
CA TRP A 174 9.41 2.37 11.92
C TRP A 174 8.79 2.73 13.28
N PRO A 175 9.46 2.52 14.42
CA PRO A 175 8.98 3.01 15.71
C PRO A 175 8.98 4.53 15.73
N LEU A 176 8.17 5.11 16.63
CA LEU A 176 7.96 6.57 16.72
C LEU A 176 9.26 7.36 16.84
N GLU A 177 10.17 6.96 17.73
CA GLU A 177 11.44 7.65 17.93
C GLU A 177 12.31 7.67 16.66
N ALA A 178 12.35 6.56 15.93
CA ALA A 178 13.08 6.48 14.67
C ALA A 178 12.39 7.29 13.56
N LEU A 179 11.06 7.36 13.53
CA LEU A 179 10.32 8.23 12.62
C LEU A 179 10.60 9.71 12.91
N GLN A 180 10.65 10.11 14.18
CA GLN A 180 10.98 11.48 14.58
C GLN A 180 12.40 11.88 14.13
N PHE A 181 13.36 11.00 14.36
CA PHE A 181 14.71 11.20 13.85
C PHE A 181 14.77 11.30 12.34
N ALA A 182 14.04 10.41 11.63
CA ALA A 182 13.98 10.41 10.17
C ALA A 182 13.37 11.70 9.62
N ASP A 183 12.28 12.18 10.20
CA ASP A 183 11.62 13.43 9.80
C ASP A 183 12.57 14.62 9.93
N GLU A 184 13.23 14.75 11.08
CA GLU A 184 14.21 15.82 11.30
C GLU A 184 15.40 15.73 10.33
N TYR A 185 15.96 14.53 10.15
CA TYR A 185 17.12 14.30 9.27
C TYR A 185 16.83 14.63 7.82
N LEU A 186 15.67 14.17 7.33
CA LEU A 186 15.24 14.33 5.94
C LEU A 186 14.85 15.78 5.64
N ARG A 187 14.12 16.47 6.55
CA ARG A 187 13.78 17.92 6.39
C ARG A 187 15.01 18.80 6.32
N LYS A 188 16.02 18.55 7.12
CA LYS A 188 17.30 19.29 7.06
C LYS A 188 18.03 19.15 5.72
N ARG A 189 17.60 18.20 4.87
CA ARG A 189 18.17 17.93 3.54
C ARG A 189 17.22 18.25 2.39
N ASP A 190 16.11 18.94 2.69
CA ASP A 190 15.06 19.33 1.74
C ASP A 190 14.38 18.14 1.04
N VAL A 191 14.34 17.00 1.73
CA VAL A 191 13.66 15.77 1.29
C VAL A 191 12.73 15.26 2.41
N PRO A 192 11.71 16.03 2.82
CA PRO A 192 10.83 15.62 3.90
C PRO A 192 10.10 14.31 3.56
N PRO A 193 9.80 13.44 4.55
CA PRO A 193 8.99 12.26 4.29
C PRO A 193 7.60 12.68 3.87
N LEU A 194 7.15 12.19 2.71
CA LEU A 194 5.80 12.46 2.21
C LEU A 194 4.76 11.73 3.04
N VAL A 195 5.07 10.47 3.37
CA VAL A 195 4.09 9.56 3.94
C VAL A 195 4.73 8.55 4.88
N TYR A 196 3.99 8.18 5.92
CA TYR A 196 4.22 6.99 6.72
C TYR A 196 3.22 5.90 6.33
N GLN A 197 3.68 4.67 6.13
CA GLN A 197 2.81 3.52 5.87
C GLN A 197 2.84 2.56 7.06
N GLY A 198 1.69 2.39 7.71
CA GLY A 198 1.52 1.57 8.91
C GLY A 198 0.33 0.63 8.82
N ARG A 199 0.31 -0.42 9.68
CA ARG A 199 -0.85 -1.29 9.81
C ARG A 199 -1.87 -0.61 10.72
N LEU A 200 -3.04 -0.31 10.16
CA LEU A 200 -4.14 0.26 10.93
C LEU A 200 -5.46 -0.32 10.45
N ASN A 201 -6.21 -0.93 11.35
CA ASN A 201 -7.56 -1.44 11.12
C ASN A 201 -8.26 -1.62 12.47
N MET A 202 -9.52 -2.08 12.47
CA MET A 202 -10.30 -2.26 13.68
C MET A 202 -9.68 -3.23 14.70
N LEU A 203 -8.75 -4.11 14.27
CA LEU A 203 -8.07 -5.10 15.11
C LEU A 203 -6.63 -4.71 15.50
N ASP A 204 -5.97 -3.91 14.68
CA ASP A 204 -4.57 -3.52 14.86
C ASP A 204 -4.50 -1.99 14.91
N ARG A 205 -4.32 -1.41 16.11
CA ARG A 205 -4.35 0.04 16.37
C ARG A 205 -3.00 0.61 16.80
N GLU A 206 -1.93 -0.15 16.63
CA GLU A 206 -0.58 0.25 17.05
C GLU A 206 -0.19 1.67 16.65
N PRO A 207 -0.44 2.18 15.40
CA PRO A 207 -0.09 3.54 15.05
C PRO A 207 -0.83 4.64 15.83
N GLN A 208 -2.03 4.34 16.34
CA GLN A 208 -2.76 5.23 17.24
C GLN A 208 -2.18 5.17 18.66
N GLU A 209 -1.99 3.96 19.19
CA GLU A 209 -1.55 3.71 20.55
C GLU A 209 -0.11 4.18 20.79
N SER A 210 0.76 4.04 19.79
CA SER A 210 2.16 4.51 19.84
C SER A 210 2.33 6.01 19.60
N GLY A 211 1.27 6.71 19.16
CA GLY A 211 1.33 8.13 18.82
C GLY A 211 1.91 8.45 17.43
N ILE A 212 2.18 7.43 16.59
CA ILE A 212 2.68 7.62 15.22
C ILE A 212 1.68 8.39 14.37
N LEU A 213 0.38 8.05 14.46
CA LEU A 213 -0.66 8.71 13.66
C LEU A 213 -0.77 10.20 14.02
N ASP A 214 -0.78 10.52 15.30
CA ASP A 214 -0.77 11.90 15.80
C ASP A 214 0.48 12.68 15.39
N TYR A 215 1.64 12.00 15.42
CA TYR A 215 2.88 12.61 14.97
C TYR A 215 2.83 12.97 13.50
N CYS A 216 2.42 12.02 12.65
CA CYS A 216 2.28 12.24 11.21
C CYS A 216 1.38 13.43 10.90
N GLU A 217 0.22 13.51 11.53
CA GLU A 217 -0.71 14.60 11.32
C GLU A 217 -0.12 15.96 11.72
N ARG A 218 0.43 16.07 12.94
CA ARG A 218 1.02 17.32 13.44
C ARG A 218 2.19 17.79 12.58
N HIS A 219 2.95 16.86 12.01
CA HIS A 219 4.12 17.16 11.17
C HIS A 219 3.79 17.26 9.67
N GLY A 220 2.51 17.05 9.28
CA GLY A 220 2.06 17.14 7.89
C GLY A 220 2.58 16.01 7.02
N ILE A 221 2.83 14.84 7.60
CA ILE A 221 3.16 13.59 6.93
C ILE A 221 1.85 12.85 6.66
N GLY A 222 1.60 12.41 5.43
CA GLY A 222 0.43 11.60 5.13
C GLY A 222 0.54 10.22 5.79
N PHE A 223 -0.60 9.60 6.10
CA PHE A 223 -0.63 8.23 6.63
C PHE A 223 -1.38 7.31 5.67
N ILE A 224 -0.72 6.23 5.22
CA ILE A 224 -1.35 5.17 4.44
C ILE A 224 -1.50 3.93 5.32
N SER A 225 -2.75 3.49 5.49
CA SER A 225 -3.04 2.25 6.20
C SER A 225 -2.88 1.06 5.26
N PHE A 226 -2.06 0.08 5.59
CA PHE A 226 -2.09 -1.22 4.94
C PHE A 226 -2.87 -2.26 5.75
N SER A 227 -3.41 -3.28 5.06
CA SER A 227 -4.28 -4.31 5.63
C SER A 227 -5.52 -3.76 6.35
N PRO A 228 -6.29 -2.82 5.79
CA PRO A 228 -7.49 -2.28 6.43
C PRO A 228 -8.55 -3.36 6.70
N LEU A 229 -8.53 -4.46 5.95
CA LEU A 229 -9.39 -5.63 6.13
C LEU A 229 -8.76 -6.75 6.98
N ALA A 230 -7.65 -6.49 7.68
CA ALA A 230 -6.95 -7.48 8.51
C ALA A 230 -6.75 -8.83 7.78
N GLN A 231 -6.25 -8.79 6.54
CA GLN A 231 -6.07 -9.96 5.65
C GLN A 231 -7.36 -10.71 5.29
N GLY A 232 -8.50 -10.06 5.39
CA GLY A 232 -9.83 -10.60 5.09
C GLY A 232 -10.64 -11.00 6.32
N LEU A 233 -10.10 -10.88 7.55
CA LEU A 233 -10.86 -11.12 8.78
C LEU A 233 -12.03 -10.14 8.92
N LEU A 234 -11.85 -8.89 8.52
CA LEU A 234 -12.88 -7.85 8.56
C LEU A 234 -13.77 -7.89 7.29
N THR A 235 -14.23 -9.08 6.95
CA THR A 235 -15.22 -9.33 5.89
C THR A 235 -16.25 -10.34 6.38
N ASP A 236 -17.36 -10.46 5.70
CA ASP A 236 -18.42 -11.45 5.96
C ASP A 236 -17.95 -12.91 5.85
N ARG A 237 -16.82 -13.12 5.21
CA ARG A 237 -16.27 -14.43 4.87
C ARG A 237 -16.04 -15.37 6.06
N TYR A 238 -15.73 -14.80 7.22
CA TYR A 238 -15.39 -15.59 8.44
C TYR A 238 -16.51 -15.62 9.50
N LEU A 239 -17.68 -15.03 9.24
CA LEU A 239 -18.79 -14.93 10.21
C LEU A 239 -19.38 -16.29 10.60
N THR A 240 -19.32 -17.28 9.69
CA THR A 240 -19.84 -18.63 9.87
C THR A 240 -18.76 -19.71 10.08
N GLY A 241 -17.48 -19.30 10.09
CA GLY A 241 -16.33 -20.21 10.24
C GLY A 241 -15.23 -19.94 9.22
N VAL A 242 -14.33 -20.90 9.03
CA VAL A 242 -13.18 -20.78 8.11
C VAL A 242 -13.54 -21.42 6.78
N PRO A 243 -13.69 -20.66 5.67
CA PRO A 243 -13.94 -21.24 4.35
C PRO A 243 -12.71 -22.01 3.83
N ASP A 244 -12.92 -23.12 3.14
CA ASP A 244 -11.86 -24.01 2.63
C ASP A 244 -10.91 -23.33 1.66
N ASP A 245 -11.40 -22.35 0.88
CA ASP A 245 -10.62 -21.58 -0.09
C ASP A 245 -9.92 -20.35 0.51
N SER A 246 -10.09 -20.12 1.83
CA SER A 246 -9.56 -18.95 2.54
C SER A 246 -8.04 -18.98 2.72
N ARG A 247 -7.44 -17.81 3.00
CA ARG A 247 -6.02 -17.70 3.39
C ARG A 247 -5.72 -18.45 4.67
N MET A 248 -6.69 -18.50 5.57
CA MET A 248 -6.60 -19.21 6.85
C MET A 248 -6.59 -20.73 6.64
N ALA A 249 -7.49 -21.27 5.82
CA ALA A 249 -7.50 -22.69 5.48
C ALA A 249 -6.20 -23.15 4.79
N LYS A 250 -5.64 -22.27 3.95
CA LYS A 250 -4.35 -22.53 3.26
C LYS A 250 -3.12 -22.29 4.14
N ASN A 251 -3.31 -21.94 5.42
CA ASN A 251 -2.25 -21.64 6.40
C ASN A 251 -1.10 -20.74 5.86
N ARG A 252 -1.46 -19.77 5.03
CA ARG A 252 -0.48 -18.83 4.44
C ARG A 252 -0.15 -17.70 5.43
N SER A 253 -0.53 -16.46 5.12
CA SER A 253 -0.25 -15.29 5.95
C SER A 253 -1.20 -15.10 7.14
N LEU A 254 -2.35 -15.79 7.15
CA LEU A 254 -3.34 -15.75 8.21
C LEU A 254 -3.47 -17.14 8.86
N LYS A 255 -3.16 -17.23 10.15
CA LYS A 255 -3.19 -18.50 10.90
C LYS A 255 -4.56 -18.76 11.53
N PRO A 256 -5.00 -20.02 11.66
CA PRO A 256 -6.30 -20.39 12.24
C PRO A 256 -6.53 -19.92 13.68
N ASP A 257 -5.48 -19.85 14.49
CA ASP A 257 -5.52 -19.39 15.89
C ASP A 257 -5.92 -17.92 16.06
N ARG A 258 -5.89 -17.15 15.00
CA ARG A 258 -6.37 -15.75 15.00
C ARG A 258 -7.88 -15.63 15.10
N LEU A 259 -8.66 -16.64 14.70
CA LEU A 259 -10.13 -16.61 14.79
C LEU A 259 -10.60 -17.16 16.13
N THR A 260 -10.41 -16.39 17.19
CA THR A 260 -10.88 -16.76 18.54
C THR A 260 -12.41 -16.58 18.66
N PRO A 261 -13.07 -17.24 19.64
CA PRO A 261 -14.51 -17.03 19.90
C PRO A 261 -14.85 -15.56 20.19
N GLU A 262 -13.98 -14.84 20.88
CA GLU A 262 -14.14 -13.42 21.17
C GLU A 262 -14.08 -12.58 19.87
N LEU A 263 -13.08 -12.82 19.02
CA LEU A 263 -12.99 -12.15 17.75
C LEU A 263 -14.22 -12.41 16.87
N LEU A 264 -14.69 -13.68 16.83
CA LEU A 264 -15.88 -14.04 16.07
C LEU A 264 -17.13 -13.31 16.57
N LYS A 265 -17.26 -13.12 17.89
CA LYS A 265 -18.32 -12.31 18.47
C LYS A 265 -18.23 -10.87 17.99
N ASN A 266 -17.06 -10.24 18.10
CA ASN A 266 -16.84 -8.86 17.64
C ASN A 266 -17.12 -8.70 16.14
N LEU A 267 -16.69 -9.65 15.30
CA LEU A 267 -16.97 -9.61 13.86
C LEU A 267 -18.49 -9.64 13.57
N ARG A 268 -19.26 -10.42 14.32
CA ARG A 268 -20.72 -10.48 14.16
C ARG A 268 -21.39 -9.17 14.62
N GLU A 269 -20.92 -8.58 15.71
CA GLU A 269 -21.42 -7.28 16.20
C GLU A 269 -21.16 -6.16 15.18
N TRP A 270 -19.92 -6.07 14.66
CA TRP A 270 -19.57 -5.09 13.62
C TRP A 270 -20.29 -5.35 12.30
N ASN A 271 -20.54 -6.63 11.95
CA ASN A 271 -21.34 -6.92 10.76
C ASN A 271 -22.79 -6.47 10.94
N ALA A 272 -23.39 -6.69 12.09
CA ALA A 272 -24.75 -6.22 12.39
C ALA A 272 -24.85 -4.67 12.35
N GLU A 273 -23.81 -3.98 12.86
CA GLU A 273 -23.70 -2.53 12.74
C GLU A 273 -23.61 -2.08 11.28
N ALA A 274 -22.74 -2.74 10.47
CA ALA A 274 -22.61 -2.46 9.04
C ALA A 274 -23.94 -2.67 8.30
N GLU A 275 -24.64 -3.78 8.54
CA GLU A 275 -25.92 -4.11 7.92
C GLU A 275 -27.00 -3.06 8.29
N SER A 276 -27.01 -2.55 9.53
CA SER A 276 -27.92 -1.47 9.94
C SER A 276 -27.72 -0.18 9.15
N GLN A 277 -26.53 -0.01 8.56
CA GLN A 277 -26.16 1.11 7.69
C GLN A 277 -26.20 0.75 6.20
N HIS A 278 -26.79 -0.39 5.83
CA HIS A 278 -26.82 -0.93 4.47
C HIS A 278 -25.44 -1.12 3.82
N ARG A 279 -24.46 -1.54 4.61
CA ARG A 279 -23.06 -1.77 4.19
C ARG A 279 -22.64 -3.21 4.48
N THR A 280 -21.62 -3.66 3.76
CA THR A 280 -20.89 -4.88 4.11
C THR A 280 -19.90 -4.60 5.25
N LEU A 281 -19.47 -5.65 5.98
CA LEU A 281 -18.43 -5.51 6.99
C LEU A 281 -17.12 -4.98 6.39
N ALA A 282 -16.78 -5.35 5.15
CA ALA A 282 -15.61 -4.84 4.44
C ALA A 282 -15.68 -3.33 4.20
N GLU A 283 -16.81 -2.83 3.74
CA GLU A 283 -17.05 -1.38 3.56
C GLU A 283 -16.96 -0.63 4.89
N HIS A 284 -17.58 -1.17 5.93
CA HIS A 284 -17.54 -0.61 7.28
C HIS A 284 -16.10 -0.51 7.80
N ALA A 285 -15.30 -1.57 7.67
CA ALA A 285 -13.91 -1.60 8.12
C ALA A 285 -12.99 -0.64 7.34
N ILE A 286 -13.17 -0.51 6.02
CA ILE A 286 -12.42 0.47 5.22
C ILE A 286 -12.81 1.89 5.62
N ARG A 287 -14.11 2.19 5.78
CA ARG A 287 -14.59 3.50 6.26
C ARG A 287 -14.04 3.82 7.64
N TRP A 288 -14.15 2.89 8.58
CA TRP A 288 -13.57 3.06 9.91
C TRP A 288 -12.09 3.48 9.83
N THR A 289 -11.32 2.83 8.95
CA THR A 289 -9.90 3.16 8.75
C THR A 289 -9.73 4.57 8.16
N LEU A 290 -10.51 4.93 7.16
CA LEU A 290 -10.46 6.24 6.51
C LEU A 290 -10.94 7.38 7.40
N ASP A 291 -11.80 7.10 8.37
CA ASP A 291 -12.33 8.08 9.32
C ASP A 291 -11.37 8.33 10.49
N GLN A 292 -10.31 7.55 10.62
CA GLN A 292 -9.27 7.85 11.60
C GLN A 292 -8.54 9.13 11.20
N HIS A 293 -8.40 10.03 12.16
CA HIS A 293 -7.78 11.33 11.95
C HIS A 293 -6.35 11.16 11.43
N GLY A 294 -5.96 11.93 10.43
CA GLY A 294 -4.62 11.83 9.81
C GLY A 294 -4.45 10.76 8.72
N VAL A 295 -5.38 9.80 8.57
CA VAL A 295 -5.31 8.80 7.50
C VAL A 295 -5.62 9.43 6.14
N THR A 296 -4.68 9.29 5.21
CA THR A 296 -4.82 9.76 3.83
C THR A 296 -5.48 8.71 2.94
N SER A 297 -5.03 7.45 3.03
CA SER A 297 -5.47 6.39 2.13
C SER A 297 -5.47 5.03 2.82
N ALA A 298 -6.41 4.16 2.46
CA ALA A 298 -6.47 2.75 2.83
C ALA A 298 -5.98 1.90 1.64
N LEU A 299 -4.91 1.13 1.86
CA LEU A 299 -4.29 0.29 0.85
C LEU A 299 -4.97 -1.08 0.83
N VAL A 300 -5.73 -1.37 -0.21
CA VAL A 300 -6.44 -2.64 -0.39
C VAL A 300 -5.76 -3.52 -1.43
N GLY A 301 -5.75 -4.83 -1.19
CA GLY A 301 -5.47 -5.84 -2.20
C GLY A 301 -6.78 -6.42 -2.74
N ALA A 302 -6.80 -6.88 -3.99
CA ALA A 302 -7.95 -7.55 -4.58
C ALA A 302 -7.54 -8.82 -5.32
N SER A 303 -8.37 -9.85 -5.27
CA SER A 303 -8.21 -11.09 -6.03
C SER A 303 -9.13 -11.16 -7.26
N SER A 304 -10.03 -10.19 -7.40
CA SER A 304 -10.95 -10.06 -8.54
C SER A 304 -11.45 -8.62 -8.68
N VAL A 305 -11.94 -8.27 -9.86
CA VAL A 305 -12.63 -7.00 -10.12
C VAL A 305 -13.83 -6.83 -9.18
N LYS A 306 -14.61 -7.89 -8.96
CA LYS A 306 -15.77 -7.86 -8.04
C LYS A 306 -15.37 -7.45 -6.63
N GLN A 307 -14.28 -8.00 -6.09
CA GLN A 307 -13.79 -7.66 -4.76
C GLN A 307 -13.30 -6.20 -4.70
N LEU A 308 -12.59 -5.74 -5.72
CA LEU A 308 -12.16 -4.34 -5.78
C LEU A 308 -13.38 -3.41 -5.85
N ALA A 309 -14.37 -3.71 -6.69
CA ALA A 309 -15.61 -2.95 -6.79
C ALA A 309 -16.31 -2.80 -5.44
N GLN A 310 -16.42 -3.89 -4.68
CA GLN A 310 -16.99 -3.85 -3.32
C GLN A 310 -16.18 -2.95 -2.38
N ASN A 311 -14.84 -3.08 -2.39
CA ASN A 311 -13.98 -2.26 -1.55
C ASN A 311 -14.11 -0.75 -1.86
N LEU A 312 -14.31 -0.39 -3.14
CA LEU A 312 -14.44 1.01 -3.56
C LEU A 312 -15.76 1.65 -3.10
N GLN A 313 -16.81 0.87 -2.82
CA GLN A 313 -18.05 1.40 -2.26
C GLN A 313 -17.82 2.14 -0.92
N ALA A 314 -16.78 1.78 -0.19
CA ALA A 314 -16.40 2.48 1.04
C ALA A 314 -16.06 3.96 0.84
N THR A 315 -15.75 4.41 -0.38
CA THR A 315 -15.43 5.82 -0.69
C THR A 315 -16.62 6.61 -1.23
N LEU A 316 -17.71 5.93 -1.58
CA LEU A 316 -18.89 6.52 -2.18
C LEU A 316 -19.98 6.69 -1.10
N GLY A 317 -20.47 7.88 -0.91
CA GLY A 317 -21.60 8.18 0.02
C GLY A 317 -21.19 8.72 1.37
#